data_9ed907fffe7602acc238387b6d3acdd2
#
_entry.id   9ed907fffe7602acc238387b6d3acdd2
#
_cell.length_a   1.000
_cell.length_b   1.000
_cell.length_c   1.000
_cell.angle_alpha   90.00
_cell.angle_beta   90.00
_cell.angle_gamma   90.00
#
_symmetry.space_group_name_H-M   'P 1'
#
loop_
_entity.id
_entity.type
_entity.pdbx_description
1 polymer ?
#
loop_
_entity_poly.entity_id
_entity_poly.type
_entity_poly.pdbx_seq_one_letter_code
_entity_poly.pdbx_strand_id
1 'polypeptide(L)'
;MDPTPRTAILAPGFQETKLVRVFPAGWTEEAARFHPSSIAGRAEQLRLLTERGLELKHAVVAFTYQGQAALSDDDRDLFWESFGVPVFEQHLGAGNELLAMECEAHAGLHVMRDFGASRLDRNSCACGNPAPRFQRRRIDELAEMLA
;
A
#
# COMPACT_ATOMS: atom_id res chain seq x y z
N MET A 1 -23.93 9.34 -7.83
CA MET A 1 -22.67 9.57 -8.52
C MET A 1 -21.51 9.41 -7.54
N ASP A 2 -20.62 8.49 -7.81
CA ASP A 2 -19.50 8.27 -6.92
C ASP A 2 -18.54 9.44 -6.96
N PRO A 3 -18.09 9.93 -5.78
CA PRO A 3 -17.12 11.02 -5.78
C PRO A 3 -15.80 10.54 -6.38
N THR A 4 -15.13 11.43 -7.09
CA THR A 4 -13.79 11.15 -7.60
C THR A 4 -12.82 10.90 -6.46
N PRO A 5 -12.01 9.83 -6.50
CA PRO A 5 -11.06 9.55 -5.42
C PRO A 5 -10.08 10.69 -5.21
N ARG A 6 -9.87 11.08 -3.96
CA ARG A 6 -8.88 12.07 -3.55
C ARG A 6 -7.91 11.37 -2.61
N THR A 7 -6.65 11.34 -2.98
CA THR A 7 -5.64 10.60 -2.23
C THR A 7 -4.69 11.55 -1.50
N ALA A 8 -4.51 11.32 -0.22
CA ALA A 8 -3.47 11.99 0.56
C ALA A 8 -2.29 11.03 0.72
N ILE A 9 -1.13 11.43 0.22
CA ILE A 9 0.12 10.68 0.40
C ILE A 9 0.87 11.29 1.59
N LEU A 10 1.06 10.49 2.63
CA LEU A 10 1.63 10.94 3.90
C LEU A 10 3.15 10.74 3.96
N ALA A 11 3.83 11.03 2.85
CA ALA A 11 5.27 10.86 2.74
C ALA A 11 5.82 11.79 1.66
N PRO A 12 7.08 12.25 1.78
CA PRO A 12 7.69 13.14 0.78
C PRO A 12 8.10 12.38 -0.48
N GLY A 13 8.35 13.12 -1.56
CA GLY A 13 9.01 12.58 -2.76
C GLY A 13 8.06 12.04 -3.82
N PHE A 14 6.78 12.30 -3.70
CA PHE A 14 5.79 11.89 -4.70
C PHE A 14 5.27 13.10 -5.46
N GLN A 15 4.80 12.86 -6.68
CA GLN A 15 4.26 13.91 -7.53
C GLN A 15 2.79 14.18 -7.20
N GLU A 16 2.46 15.46 -7.04
CA GLU A 16 1.08 15.87 -6.81
C GLU A 16 0.32 16.00 -8.13
N THR A 17 -0.97 15.72 -8.05
CA THR A 17 -1.92 16.00 -9.14
C THR A 17 -3.13 16.72 -8.53
N LYS A 18 -4.13 17.01 -9.35
CA LYS A 18 -5.37 17.62 -8.86
C LYS A 18 -6.06 16.75 -7.80
N LEU A 19 -5.93 15.42 -7.91
CA LEU A 19 -6.61 14.46 -7.03
C LEU A 19 -5.66 13.79 -6.04
N VAL A 20 -4.36 14.10 -6.10
CA VAL A 20 -3.34 13.51 -5.23
C VAL A 20 -2.53 14.63 -4.60
N ARG A 21 -2.63 14.78 -3.30
CA ARG A 21 -1.86 15.76 -2.54
C ARG A 21 -0.85 15.05 -1.65
N VAL A 22 0.35 15.62 -1.57
CA VAL A 22 1.44 15.10 -0.76
C VAL A 22 1.54 15.92 0.52
N PHE A 23 1.58 15.22 1.66
CA PHE A 23 1.72 15.82 2.98
C PHE A 23 3.01 15.26 3.60
N PRO A 24 4.17 15.89 3.34
CA PRO A 24 5.47 15.31 3.72
C PRO A 24 5.65 15.09 5.21
N ALA A 25 4.97 15.89 6.03
CA ALA A 25 5.03 15.77 7.49
C ALA A 25 4.07 14.71 8.05
N GLY A 26 3.35 14.00 7.19
CA GLY A 26 2.36 13.02 7.59
C GLY A 26 0.97 13.63 7.78
N TRP A 27 0.16 13.04 8.65
CA TRP A 27 -1.21 13.50 8.87
C TRP A 27 -1.21 14.80 9.70
N THR A 28 -1.74 15.86 9.10
CA THR A 28 -1.83 17.19 9.69
C THR A 28 -3.24 17.73 9.49
N GLU A 29 -3.52 18.91 10.05
CA GLU A 29 -4.78 19.60 9.81
C GLU A 29 -5.02 19.88 8.33
N GLU A 30 -3.94 20.15 7.57
CA GLU A 30 -4.05 20.35 6.13
C GLU A 30 -4.53 19.08 5.42
N ALA A 31 -4.02 17.91 5.83
CA ALA A 31 -4.49 16.64 5.30
C ALA A 31 -5.96 16.42 5.63
N ALA A 32 -6.37 16.74 6.86
CA ALA A 32 -7.77 16.62 7.28
C ALA A 32 -8.67 17.54 6.45
N ARG A 33 -8.24 18.76 6.18
CA ARG A 33 -9.02 19.73 5.37
C ARG A 33 -9.16 19.30 3.92
N PHE A 34 -8.23 18.52 3.42
CA PHE A 34 -8.29 17.96 2.07
C PHE A 34 -9.44 16.96 1.93
N HIS A 35 -9.93 16.40 3.03
CA HIS A 35 -10.96 15.36 3.06
C HIS A 35 -10.65 14.20 2.10
N PRO A 36 -9.51 13.51 2.27
CA PRO A 36 -9.18 12.43 1.37
C PRO A 36 -10.15 11.26 1.50
N SER A 37 -10.44 10.61 0.38
CA SER A 37 -11.20 9.36 0.35
C SER A 37 -10.28 8.15 0.37
N SER A 38 -8.98 8.35 0.11
CA SER A 38 -7.93 7.34 0.18
C SER A 38 -6.69 7.94 0.84
N ILE A 39 -5.94 7.12 1.55
CA ILE A 39 -4.66 7.54 2.13
C ILE A 39 -3.56 6.55 1.72
N ALA A 40 -2.34 7.06 1.61
CA ALA A 40 -1.16 6.25 1.33
C ALA A 40 -0.05 6.65 2.29
N GLY A 41 0.62 5.67 2.88
CA GLY A 41 1.70 5.92 3.81
C GLY A 41 2.32 4.62 4.31
N ARG A 42 3.30 4.77 5.19
CA ARG A 42 3.95 3.62 5.81
C ARG A 42 3.04 2.98 6.85
N ALA A 43 3.26 1.70 7.11
CA ALA A 43 2.46 0.95 8.06
C ALA A 43 2.42 1.60 9.43
N GLU A 44 3.54 2.10 9.96
CA GLU A 44 3.59 2.74 11.27
C GLU A 44 2.76 4.03 11.33
N GLN A 45 2.73 4.80 10.24
CA GLN A 45 1.89 5.99 10.16
C GLN A 45 0.41 5.60 10.14
N LEU A 46 0.08 4.59 9.35
CA LEU A 46 -1.30 4.12 9.22
C LEU A 46 -1.80 3.55 10.54
N ARG A 47 -0.96 2.83 11.29
CA ARG A 47 -1.33 2.33 12.63
C ARG A 47 -1.71 3.46 13.57
N LEU A 48 -0.96 4.56 13.56
CA LEU A 48 -1.30 5.72 14.39
C LEU A 48 -2.63 6.34 14.00
N LEU A 49 -2.96 6.33 12.71
CA LEU A 49 -4.20 6.92 12.23
C LEU A 49 -5.44 6.08 12.55
N THR A 50 -5.29 4.80 12.82
CA THR A 50 -6.43 3.94 13.17
C THR A 50 -7.14 4.43 14.43
N GLU A 51 -6.43 5.12 15.32
CA GLU A 51 -6.97 5.65 16.56
C GLU A 51 -7.80 6.93 16.36
N ARG A 52 -7.73 7.55 15.18
CA ARG A 52 -8.41 8.82 14.92
C ARG A 52 -9.82 8.69 14.38
N GLY A 53 -10.26 7.48 14.08
CA GLY A 53 -11.61 7.25 13.58
C GLY A 53 -11.88 7.84 12.20
N LEU A 54 -10.87 7.87 11.34
CA LEU A 54 -11.02 8.39 9.98
C LEU A 54 -11.95 7.50 9.17
N GLU A 55 -12.89 8.12 8.48
CA GLU A 55 -13.75 7.43 7.53
C GLU A 55 -13.23 7.66 6.11
N LEU A 56 -12.79 6.58 5.49
CA LEU A 56 -12.35 6.60 4.10
C LEU A 56 -13.42 5.92 3.24
N LYS A 57 -13.44 6.23 1.94
CA LYS A 57 -14.45 5.71 1.03
C LYS A 57 -13.88 4.84 -0.09
N HIS A 58 -12.57 4.89 -0.33
CA HIS A 58 -11.98 4.17 -1.47
C HIS A 58 -10.93 3.16 -1.08
N ALA A 59 -9.78 3.59 -0.52
CA ALA A 59 -8.69 2.65 -0.27
C ALA A 59 -7.66 3.18 0.72
N VAL A 60 -6.91 2.24 1.29
CA VAL A 60 -5.67 2.51 2.02
C VAL A 60 -4.54 1.86 1.22
N VAL A 61 -3.50 2.62 0.95
CA VAL A 61 -2.29 2.11 0.31
C VAL A 61 -1.16 2.11 1.33
N ALA A 62 -0.64 0.93 1.63
CA ALA A 62 0.47 0.78 2.56
C ALA A 62 1.77 0.64 1.79
N PHE A 63 2.70 1.56 2.03
CA PHE A 63 4.01 1.52 1.40
C PHE A 63 4.95 0.62 2.19
N THR A 64 5.59 -0.31 1.48
CA THR A 64 6.72 -1.07 1.99
C THR A 64 7.92 -0.78 1.11
N TYR A 65 9.13 -0.90 1.65
CA TYR A 65 10.34 -0.53 0.94
C TYR A 65 11.24 -1.73 0.74
N GLN A 66 11.97 -1.72 -0.37
CA GLN A 66 12.94 -2.77 -0.68
C GLN A 66 13.90 -2.94 0.50
N GLY A 67 14.12 -4.19 0.93
CA GLY A 67 14.95 -4.49 2.09
C GLY A 67 14.23 -4.48 3.43
N GLN A 68 12.95 -4.07 3.46
CA GLN A 68 12.14 -4.06 4.67
C GLN A 68 11.09 -5.16 4.65
N ALA A 69 10.47 -5.39 5.80
CA ALA A 69 9.45 -6.42 5.93
C ALA A 69 8.22 -6.10 5.07
N ALA A 70 7.54 -7.14 4.60
CA ALA A 70 6.25 -7.02 3.94
C ALA A 70 5.18 -6.53 4.92
N LEU A 71 4.10 -6.00 4.37
CA LEU A 71 2.94 -5.65 5.17
C LEU A 71 2.39 -6.92 5.84
N SER A 72 2.24 -6.89 7.16
CA SER A 72 1.76 -8.05 7.91
C SER A 72 0.25 -8.23 7.76
N ASP A 73 -0.21 -9.46 7.96
CA ASP A 73 -1.65 -9.74 7.96
C ASP A 73 -2.35 -9.01 9.11
N ASP A 74 -1.69 -8.90 10.26
CA ASP A 74 -2.24 -8.16 11.40
C ASP A 74 -2.47 -6.69 11.06
N ASP A 75 -1.53 -6.05 10.36
CA ASP A 75 -1.71 -4.68 9.90
C ASP A 75 -2.81 -4.57 8.84
N ARG A 76 -2.89 -5.53 7.92
CA ARG A 76 -3.96 -5.56 6.93
C ARG A 76 -5.33 -5.62 7.59
N ASP A 77 -5.48 -6.50 8.56
CA ASP A 77 -6.75 -6.66 9.30
C ASP A 77 -7.08 -5.39 10.09
N LEU A 78 -6.08 -4.82 10.78
CA LEU A 78 -6.25 -3.59 11.55
C LEU A 78 -6.74 -2.45 10.64
N PHE A 79 -6.11 -2.25 9.49
CA PHE A 79 -6.46 -1.18 8.58
C PHE A 79 -7.84 -1.40 7.95
N TRP A 80 -8.15 -2.63 7.57
CA TRP A 80 -9.46 -2.98 7.05
C TRP A 80 -10.55 -2.68 8.07
N GLU A 81 -10.37 -3.13 9.30
CA GLU A 81 -11.36 -2.92 10.36
C GLU A 81 -11.51 -1.44 10.74
N SER A 82 -10.39 -0.72 10.80
CA SER A 82 -10.39 0.67 11.27
C SER A 82 -10.86 1.66 10.22
N PHE A 83 -10.47 1.46 8.97
CA PHE A 83 -10.79 2.41 7.89
C PHE A 83 -11.98 1.98 7.03
N GLY A 84 -12.33 0.71 7.06
CA GLY A 84 -13.50 0.19 6.37
C GLY A 84 -13.40 0.16 4.84
N VAL A 85 -12.19 0.17 4.30
CA VAL A 85 -11.93 0.18 2.85
C VAL A 85 -10.84 -0.83 2.51
N PRO A 86 -10.75 -1.25 1.23
CA PRO A 86 -9.69 -2.18 0.82
C PRO A 86 -8.28 -1.64 1.09
N VAL A 87 -7.38 -2.55 1.42
CA VAL A 87 -5.98 -2.26 1.74
C VAL A 87 -5.10 -2.86 0.64
N PHE A 88 -4.21 -2.03 0.09
CA PHE A 88 -3.29 -2.46 -0.97
C PHE A 88 -1.86 -2.18 -0.55
N GLU A 89 -0.98 -3.14 -0.79
CA GLU A 89 0.45 -2.92 -0.58
C GLU A 89 1.10 -2.42 -1.87
N GLN A 90 1.95 -1.38 -1.76
CA GLN A 90 2.85 -0.96 -2.83
C GLN A 90 4.28 -1.08 -2.33
N HIS A 91 5.10 -1.81 -3.07
CA HIS A 91 6.50 -2.04 -2.74
C HIS A 91 7.35 -1.05 -3.52
N LEU A 92 8.14 -0.24 -2.81
CA LEU A 92 8.87 0.89 -3.36
C LEU A 92 10.38 0.68 -3.23
N GLY A 93 11.12 1.24 -4.17
CA GLY A 93 12.57 1.38 -4.06
C GLY A 93 12.97 2.59 -3.22
N ALA A 94 14.26 2.77 -3.02
CA ALA A 94 14.80 3.82 -2.14
C ALA A 94 14.43 5.24 -2.60
N GLY A 95 14.23 5.45 -3.89
CA GLY A 95 13.80 6.74 -4.45
C GLY A 95 12.30 6.81 -4.70
N ASN A 96 11.51 5.98 -4.02
CA ASN A 96 10.06 5.88 -4.16
C ASN A 96 9.60 5.33 -5.53
N GLU A 97 10.49 4.68 -6.27
CA GLU A 97 10.08 4.01 -7.51
C GLU A 97 9.09 2.90 -7.19
N LEU A 98 8.00 2.82 -7.94
CA LEU A 98 7.06 1.72 -7.79
C LEU A 98 7.66 0.45 -8.37
N LEU A 99 8.05 -0.48 -7.52
CA LEU A 99 8.63 -1.76 -7.91
C LEU A 99 7.57 -2.82 -8.14
N ALA A 100 6.57 -2.85 -7.29
CA ALA A 100 5.47 -3.80 -7.39
C ALA A 100 4.24 -3.26 -6.68
N MET A 101 3.06 -3.70 -7.11
CA MET A 101 1.81 -3.26 -6.50
C MET A 101 0.78 -4.39 -6.47
N GLU A 102 0.01 -4.39 -5.42
CA GLU A 102 -1.12 -5.28 -5.25
C GLU A 102 -2.30 -4.79 -6.09
N CYS A 103 -3.05 -5.71 -6.68
CA CYS A 103 -4.29 -5.40 -7.39
C CYS A 103 -5.50 -5.84 -6.55
N GLU A 104 -6.68 -5.55 -7.06
CA GLU A 104 -7.94 -5.89 -6.39
C GLU A 104 -8.15 -7.38 -6.14
N ALA A 105 -7.40 -8.25 -6.83
CA ALA A 105 -7.44 -9.70 -6.59
C ALA A 105 -6.73 -10.10 -5.29
N HIS A 106 -5.86 -9.24 -4.75
CA HIS A 106 -5.08 -9.47 -3.51
C HIS A 106 -4.31 -10.79 -3.53
N ALA A 107 -3.75 -11.14 -4.71
CA ALA A 107 -3.08 -12.42 -4.94
C ALA A 107 -1.61 -12.22 -5.28
N GLY A 108 -0.88 -11.48 -4.45
CA GLY A 108 0.50 -11.12 -4.64
C GLY A 108 0.65 -9.73 -5.27
N LEU A 109 1.89 -9.31 -5.48
CA LEU A 109 2.21 -8.01 -6.02
C LEU A 109 2.70 -8.12 -7.46
N HIS A 110 2.03 -7.42 -8.37
CA HIS A 110 2.48 -7.35 -9.77
C HIS A 110 3.79 -6.60 -9.85
N VAL A 111 4.77 -7.19 -10.51
CA VAL A 111 6.09 -6.59 -10.73
C VAL A 111 5.97 -5.51 -11.79
N MET A 112 6.32 -4.28 -11.44
CA MET A 112 6.27 -3.12 -12.32
C MET A 112 7.64 -2.80 -12.91
N ARG A 113 8.72 -3.19 -12.19
CA ARG A 113 10.11 -3.05 -12.62
C ARG A 113 10.90 -4.25 -12.13
N ASP A 114 11.89 -4.66 -12.90
CA ASP A 114 12.81 -5.71 -12.46
C ASP A 114 13.65 -5.19 -11.29
N PHE A 115 13.48 -5.80 -10.13
CA PHE A 115 14.24 -5.46 -8.92
C PHE A 115 14.86 -6.69 -8.28
N GLY A 116 14.98 -7.80 -9.06
CA GLY A 116 15.59 -9.03 -8.58
C GLY A 116 14.66 -9.91 -7.78
N ALA A 117 13.34 -9.73 -7.90
CA ALA A 117 12.39 -10.61 -7.22
C ALA A 117 12.52 -12.06 -7.73
N SER A 118 12.51 -13.01 -6.81
CA SER A 118 12.54 -14.44 -7.12
C SER A 118 11.14 -15.03 -6.90
N ARG A 119 10.93 -16.25 -7.43
CA ARG A 119 9.69 -17.02 -7.26
C ARG A 119 8.47 -16.27 -7.77
N LEU A 120 8.56 -15.82 -9.02
CA LEU A 120 7.45 -15.11 -9.65
C LEU A 120 6.36 -16.09 -10.08
N ASP A 121 5.12 -15.73 -9.77
CA ASP A 121 3.93 -16.41 -10.30
C ASP A 121 3.58 -15.79 -11.64
N ARG A 122 3.69 -16.58 -12.71
CA ARG A 122 3.41 -16.13 -14.07
C ARG A 122 2.02 -16.56 -14.57
N ASN A 123 1.22 -17.14 -13.71
CA ASN A 123 -0.16 -17.48 -14.03
C ASN A 123 -1.01 -16.21 -14.19
N SER A 124 -2.11 -16.34 -14.90
CA SER A 124 -3.05 -15.22 -15.10
C SER A 124 -3.59 -14.73 -13.78
N CYS A 125 -3.66 -13.41 -13.63
CA CYS A 125 -4.32 -12.78 -12.49
C CYS A 125 -5.76 -12.45 -12.85
N ALA A 126 -6.66 -12.59 -11.89
CA ALA A 126 -8.07 -12.25 -12.06
C ALA A 126 -8.30 -10.79 -12.44
N CYS A 127 -7.35 -9.89 -12.13
CA CYS A 127 -7.45 -8.47 -12.49
C CYS A 127 -7.18 -8.18 -13.97
N GLY A 128 -6.65 -9.18 -14.71
CA GLY A 128 -6.32 -9.02 -16.13
C GLY A 128 -4.95 -8.44 -16.44
N ASN A 129 -4.19 -8.01 -15.42
CA ASN A 129 -2.84 -7.50 -15.62
C ASN A 129 -1.89 -8.68 -15.94
N PRO A 130 -1.14 -8.63 -17.08
CA PRO A 130 -0.26 -9.72 -17.47
C PRO A 130 1.06 -9.77 -16.72
N ALA A 131 1.41 -8.74 -15.94
CA ALA A 131 2.66 -8.69 -15.21
C ALA A 131 2.76 -9.86 -14.21
N PRO A 132 3.93 -10.49 -14.08
CA PRO A 132 4.12 -11.54 -13.08
C PRO A 132 3.96 -10.99 -11.67
N ARG A 133 3.59 -11.85 -10.74
CA ARG A 133 3.38 -11.49 -9.33
C ARG A 133 4.38 -12.22 -8.47
N PHE A 134 4.75 -11.59 -7.35
CA PHE A 134 5.51 -12.28 -6.31
C PHE A 134 4.77 -12.19 -4.99
N GLN A 135 4.99 -13.22 -4.15
CA GLN A 135 4.45 -13.26 -2.79
C GLN A 135 5.59 -12.85 -1.86
N ARG A 136 5.39 -11.76 -1.14
CA ARG A 136 6.35 -11.38 -0.11
C ARG A 136 6.07 -12.23 1.13
N ARG A 137 6.97 -13.17 1.38
CA ARG A 137 6.81 -14.02 2.56
C ARG A 137 7.16 -13.25 3.82
N ARG A 138 6.41 -13.53 4.86
CA ARG A 138 6.69 -12.98 6.18
C ARG A 138 7.95 -13.63 6.74
N ILE A 139 8.62 -12.90 7.62
CA ILE A 139 9.87 -13.40 8.23
C ILE A 139 9.64 -14.71 9.00
N ASP A 140 8.53 -14.82 9.71
CA ASP A 140 8.16 -16.04 10.44
C ASP A 140 7.96 -17.23 9.52
N GLU A 141 7.36 -17.04 8.34
CA GLU A 141 7.22 -18.11 7.36
C GLU A 141 8.56 -18.57 6.84
N LEU A 142 9.48 -17.62 6.60
CA LEU A 142 10.83 -17.96 6.18
C LEU A 142 11.58 -18.74 7.25
N ALA A 143 11.43 -18.38 8.51
CA ALA A 143 12.03 -19.09 9.61
C ALA A 143 11.53 -20.53 9.70
N GLU A 144 10.25 -20.77 9.51
CA GLU A 144 9.67 -22.12 9.48
C GLU A 144 10.22 -22.94 8.33
N MET A 145 10.43 -22.32 7.18
CA MET A 145 10.97 -23.02 6.00
C MET A 145 12.45 -23.41 6.17
N LEU A 146 13.18 -22.67 6.99
CA LEU A 146 14.61 -22.91 7.25
C LEU A 146 14.86 -23.80 8.47
N ALA A 147 13.83 -24.06 9.25
CA ALA A 147 13.94 -24.88 10.46
C ALA A 147 14.11 -26.38 10.15
#